data_bb1fc9e14c96e6db72d5e50056a54cd7
#
_entry.id   bb1fc9e14c96e6db72d5e50056a54cd7
#
_cell.length_a   1.000
_cell.length_b   1.000
_cell.length_c   1.000
_cell.angle_alpha   90.00
_cell.angle_beta   90.00
_cell.angle_gamma   90.00
#
_symmetry.space_group_name_H-M   'P 1'
#
loop_
_entity.id
_entity.type
_entity.pdbx_description
1 polymer ?
#
loop_
_entity_poly.entity_id
_entity_poly.type
_entity_poly.pdbx_seq_one_letter_code
_entity_poly.pdbx_strand_id
1 'polypeptide(L)'
;MGERMALKVDPEIYDAYAGRYELAPNVFFTVKRQGDQLMVELPGQSFYEVFPTSETKFFYTVVDAQLTFVKEGNGEVKSLILHQNGLNQEAKRVK
;
A
#
# COMPACT_ATOMS: atom_id res chain seq x y z
N MET A 1 8.86 -13.59 -17.80
CA MET A 1 7.63 -13.26 -17.67
C MET A 1 7.45 -12.01 -16.92
N GLY A 2 7.36 -11.12 -16.77
CA GLY A 2 7.24 -9.92 -16.02
C GLY A 2 5.84 -9.43 -15.74
N GLU A 3 4.87 -10.19 -16.16
CA GLU A 3 3.50 -9.75 -15.95
C GLU A 3 3.08 -9.96 -14.51
N ARG A 4 2.45 -8.96 -13.95
CA ARG A 4 1.83 -9.06 -12.65
C ARG A 4 0.34 -9.22 -12.85
N MET A 5 -0.20 -10.23 -12.22
CA MET A 5 -1.64 -10.46 -12.31
C MET A 5 -2.27 -10.11 -10.99
N ALA A 6 -3.30 -9.26 -11.05
CA ALA A 6 -4.02 -8.89 -9.85
C ALA A 6 -4.76 -10.10 -9.30
N LEU A 7 -4.61 -10.33 -8.00
CA LEU A 7 -5.33 -11.37 -7.31
C LEU A 7 -6.70 -10.81 -6.90
N LYS A 8 -7.73 -11.62 -6.99
CA LYS A 8 -9.03 -11.18 -6.53
C LYS A 8 -9.12 -11.43 -5.03
N VAL A 9 -9.23 -10.35 -4.27
CA VAL A 9 -9.33 -10.42 -2.82
C VAL A 9 -10.63 -9.73 -2.39
N ASP A 10 -11.05 -10.03 -1.15
CA ASP A 10 -12.23 -9.39 -0.56
C ASP A 10 -11.88 -7.93 -0.25
N PRO A 11 -12.59 -6.96 -0.86
CA PRO A 11 -12.26 -5.55 -0.62
C PRO A 11 -12.40 -5.12 0.85
N GLU A 12 -13.09 -5.89 1.67
CA GLU A 12 -13.21 -5.54 3.08
C GLU A 12 -11.87 -5.55 3.80
N ILE A 13 -10.89 -6.30 3.30
CA ILE A 13 -9.56 -6.29 3.92
C ILE A 13 -8.91 -4.91 3.78
N TYR A 14 -9.33 -4.12 2.81
CA TYR A 14 -8.74 -2.81 2.57
C TYR A 14 -9.05 -1.83 3.71
N ASP A 15 -10.12 -2.06 4.47
CA ASP A 15 -10.43 -1.20 5.60
C ASP A 15 -9.34 -1.25 6.67
N ALA A 16 -8.65 -2.38 6.79
CA ALA A 16 -7.56 -2.52 7.73
C ALA A 16 -6.33 -1.72 7.29
N TYR A 17 -6.22 -1.45 6.01
CA TYR A 17 -5.06 -0.75 5.45
C TYR A 17 -5.25 0.77 5.38
N ALA A 18 -6.48 1.24 5.43
CA ALA A 18 -6.77 2.67 5.31
C ALA A 18 -6.14 3.44 6.46
N GLY A 19 -5.51 4.57 6.14
CA GLY A 19 -4.87 5.40 7.14
C GLY A 19 -3.66 6.10 6.57
N ARG A 20 -2.86 6.68 7.46
CA ARG A 20 -1.66 7.41 7.08
C ARG A 20 -0.44 6.66 7.59
N TYR A 21 0.62 6.70 6.80
CA TYR A 21 1.87 6.02 7.12
C TYR A 21 3.00 7.01 6.95
N GLU A 22 3.79 7.20 8.00
CA GLU A 22 4.86 8.21 8.01
C GLU A 22 6.17 7.59 7.53
N LEU A 23 6.69 8.09 6.42
CA LEU A 23 7.98 7.67 5.89
C LEU A 23 9.11 8.48 6.51
N ALA A 24 8.90 9.76 6.72
CA ALA A 24 9.86 10.69 7.31
C ALA A 24 9.06 11.83 7.91
N PRO A 25 9.66 12.71 8.73
CA PRO A 25 8.92 13.83 9.30
C PRO A 25 8.21 14.63 8.21
N ASN A 26 6.89 14.76 8.37
CA ASN A 26 6.01 15.47 7.43
C ASN A 26 5.94 14.84 6.04
N VAL A 27 6.32 13.56 5.91
CA VAL A 27 6.24 12.84 4.64
C VAL A 27 5.37 11.60 4.86
N PHE A 28 4.19 11.59 4.28
CA PHE A 28 3.20 10.56 4.55
C PHE A 28 2.70 9.90 3.28
N PHE A 29 2.45 8.61 3.38
CA PHE A 29 1.59 7.90 2.43
C PHE A 29 0.18 7.92 3.00
N THR A 30 -0.82 8.13 2.15
CA THR A 30 -2.22 8.03 2.57
C THR A 30 -2.87 6.90 1.81
N VAL A 31 -3.54 6.02 2.54
CA VAL A 31 -4.20 4.84 1.97
C VAL A 31 -5.68 4.95 2.28
N LYS A 32 -6.52 4.74 1.25
CA LYS A 32 -7.96 4.75 1.45
C LYS A 32 -8.61 3.68 0.60
N ARG A 33 -9.77 3.21 1.05
CA ARG A 33 -10.62 2.33 0.26
C ARG A 33 -11.64 3.17 -0.47
N GLN A 34 -11.83 2.90 -1.75
CA GLN A 34 -12.86 3.57 -2.53
C GLN A 34 -13.64 2.47 -3.26
N GLY A 35 -14.79 2.09 -2.71
CA GLY A 35 -15.55 0.97 -3.24
C GLY A 35 -14.75 -0.31 -3.13
N ASP A 36 -14.48 -0.95 -4.25
CA ASP A 36 -13.68 -2.18 -4.32
C ASP A 36 -12.21 -1.89 -4.62
N GLN A 37 -11.80 -0.64 -4.55
CA GLN A 37 -10.45 -0.24 -4.92
C GLN A 37 -9.66 0.22 -3.71
N LEU A 38 -8.38 -0.10 -3.70
CA LEU A 38 -7.45 0.44 -2.71
C LEU A 38 -6.65 1.54 -3.37
N MET A 39 -6.75 2.75 -2.85
CA MET A 39 -6.11 3.93 -3.39
C MET A 39 -4.98 4.37 -2.48
N VAL A 40 -3.82 4.65 -3.05
CA VAL A 40 -2.65 5.06 -2.27
C VAL A 40 -2.09 6.35 -2.86
N GLU A 41 -1.85 7.32 -1.99
CA GLU A 41 -1.22 8.58 -2.35
C GLU A 41 0.21 8.53 -1.83
N LEU A 42 1.18 8.58 -2.74
CA LEU A 42 2.58 8.76 -2.38
C LEU A 42 2.81 10.23 -2.06
N PRO A 43 3.84 10.55 -1.25
CA PRO A 43 4.11 11.93 -0.90
C PRO A 43 4.27 12.82 -2.13
N GLY A 44 3.51 13.91 -2.16
CA GLY A 44 3.57 14.86 -3.26
C GLY A 44 2.91 14.43 -4.55
N GLN A 45 2.17 13.34 -4.53
CA GLN A 45 1.52 12.82 -5.73
C GLN A 45 0.02 12.62 -5.50
N SER A 46 -0.70 12.30 -6.58
CA SER A 46 -2.13 12.04 -6.49
C SER A 46 -2.39 10.62 -6.01
N PHE A 47 -3.65 10.35 -5.67
CA PHE A 47 -4.08 8.98 -5.40
C PHE A 47 -4.12 8.17 -6.68
N TYR A 48 -3.60 6.95 -6.62
CA TYR A 48 -3.72 5.99 -7.72
C TYR A 48 -4.14 4.65 -7.15
N GLU A 49 -4.86 3.88 -7.95
CA GLU A 49 -5.26 2.55 -7.54
C GLU A 49 -4.07 1.62 -7.53
N VAL A 50 -3.97 0.77 -6.49
CA VAL A 50 -3.00 -0.31 -6.43
C VAL A 50 -3.74 -1.63 -6.49
N PHE A 51 -3.09 -2.66 -7.02
CA PHE A 51 -3.71 -3.95 -7.31
C PHE A 51 -3.01 -5.05 -6.52
N PRO A 52 -3.76 -5.96 -5.90
CA PRO A 52 -3.15 -6.98 -5.04
C PRO A 52 -2.47 -8.08 -5.85
N THR A 53 -1.27 -8.49 -5.40
CA THR A 53 -0.66 -9.75 -5.82
C THR A 53 -0.80 -10.78 -4.71
N SER A 54 -1.13 -10.34 -3.50
CA SER A 54 -1.51 -11.18 -2.38
C SER A 54 -2.34 -10.30 -1.44
N GLU A 55 -2.73 -10.82 -0.29
CA GLU A 55 -3.52 -10.03 0.65
C GLU A 55 -2.73 -8.88 1.26
N THR A 56 -1.40 -8.93 1.21
CA THR A 56 -0.56 -7.89 1.81
C THR A 56 0.33 -7.18 0.80
N LYS A 57 0.43 -7.68 -0.43
CA LYS A 57 1.33 -7.11 -1.45
C LYS A 57 0.53 -6.56 -2.61
N PHE A 58 0.89 -5.35 -3.02
CA PHE A 58 0.18 -4.62 -4.05
C PHE A 58 1.17 -4.01 -5.03
N PHE A 59 0.70 -3.64 -6.21
CA PHE A 59 1.55 -2.99 -7.20
C PHE A 59 0.81 -1.84 -7.85
N TYR A 60 1.58 -0.85 -8.31
CA TYR A 60 1.08 0.23 -9.13
C TYR A 60 1.16 -0.16 -10.59
N THR A 61 0.27 0.39 -11.41
CA THR A 61 0.36 0.24 -12.86
C THR A 61 0.92 1.50 -13.52
N VAL A 62 0.79 2.65 -12.84
CA VAL A 62 1.22 3.93 -13.41
C VAL A 62 2.71 4.18 -13.22
N VAL A 63 3.34 3.50 -12.28
CA VAL A 63 4.79 3.57 -12.03
C VAL A 63 5.26 2.18 -11.67
N ASP A 64 6.58 1.96 -11.76
CA ASP A 64 7.16 0.67 -11.38
C ASP A 64 7.43 0.68 -9.89
N ALA A 65 6.40 0.40 -9.12
CA ALA A 65 6.49 0.41 -7.66
C ALA A 65 5.56 -0.66 -7.10
N GLN A 66 5.94 -1.18 -5.94
CA GLN A 66 5.17 -2.19 -5.22
C GLN A 66 5.09 -1.79 -3.76
N LEU A 67 4.06 -2.29 -3.09
CA LEU A 67 3.81 -2.01 -1.69
C LEU A 67 3.63 -3.31 -0.94
N THR A 68 4.13 -3.37 0.29
CA THR A 68 3.87 -4.47 1.20
C THR A 68 3.34 -3.90 2.51
N PHE A 69 2.17 -4.37 2.95
CA PHE A 69 1.65 -4.01 4.26
C PHE A 69 2.14 -5.03 5.27
N VAL A 70 2.68 -4.55 6.39
CA VAL A 70 3.23 -5.40 7.44
C VAL A 70 2.22 -5.47 8.57
N LYS A 71 1.82 -6.68 8.94
CA LYS A 71 0.83 -6.91 10.00
C LYS A 71 1.51 -7.43 11.24
N GLU A 72 0.95 -7.06 12.40
CA GLU A 72 1.36 -7.62 13.68
C GLU A 72 0.64 -8.94 13.92
N GLY A 73 1.03 -9.66 14.97
CA GLY A 73 0.44 -10.94 15.29
C GLY A 73 -1.06 -10.88 15.56
N ASN A 74 -1.58 -9.71 15.97
CA ASN A 74 -3.01 -9.52 16.19
C ASN A 74 -3.77 -9.14 14.91
N GLY A 75 -3.10 -9.11 13.76
CA GLY A 75 -3.72 -8.78 12.48
C GLY A 75 -3.77 -7.30 12.17
N GLU A 76 -3.32 -6.43 13.06
CA GLU A 76 -3.29 -5.00 12.78
C GLU A 76 -2.11 -4.66 11.89
N VAL A 77 -2.35 -3.71 10.97
CA VAL A 77 -1.30 -3.25 10.06
C VAL A 77 -0.45 -2.21 10.81
N LYS A 78 0.85 -2.47 10.88
CA LYS A 78 1.74 -1.55 11.60
C LYS A 78 2.57 -0.66 10.67
N SER A 79 2.80 -1.08 9.44
CA SER A 79 3.61 -0.29 8.52
C SER A 79 3.33 -0.68 7.08
N LEU A 80 3.89 0.12 6.18
CA LEU A 80 3.80 -0.06 4.74
C LEU A 80 5.20 0.08 4.18
N ILE A 81 5.63 -0.86 3.35
CA ILE A 81 6.95 -0.79 2.73
C ILE A 81 6.78 -0.48 1.25
N LEU A 82 7.44 0.58 0.80
CA LEU A 82 7.48 0.93 -0.62
C LEU A 82 8.72 0.31 -1.25
N HIS A 83 8.51 -0.47 -2.31
CA HIS A 83 9.59 -1.08 -3.08
C HIS A 83 9.68 -0.35 -4.42
N GLN A 84 10.72 0.42 -4.60
CA GLN A 84 10.88 1.21 -5.82
C GLN A 84 12.36 1.47 -6.06
N ASN A 85 12.78 1.33 -7.31
CA ASN A 85 14.16 1.61 -7.72
C ASN A 85 15.19 0.81 -6.91
N GLY A 86 14.84 -0.42 -6.57
CA GLY A 86 15.74 -1.27 -5.79
C GLY A 86 15.82 -0.94 -4.32
N LEU A 87 15.02 0.03 -3.85
CA LEU A 87 15.00 0.45 -2.46
C LEU A 87 13.74 -0.06 -1.77
N ASN A 88 13.87 -0.34 -0.48
CA ASN A 88 12.73 -0.71 0.37
C ASN A 88 12.63 0.32 1.48
N GLN A 89 11.55 1.09 1.47
CA GLN A 89 11.37 2.18 2.43
C GLN A 89 10.13 1.89 3.27
N GLU A 90 10.32 1.75 4.57
CA GLU A 90 9.23 1.45 5.48
C GLU A 90 8.66 2.73 6.07
N ALA A 91 7.33 2.85 6.00
CA ALA A 91 6.59 3.95 6.60
C ALA A 91 5.71 3.37 7.70
N LYS A 92 5.82 3.92 8.90
CA LYS A 92 5.06 3.42 10.05
C LYS A 92 3.67 4.04 10.07
N ARG A 93 2.69 3.22 10.43
CA ARG A 93 1.32 3.71 10.52
C ARG A 93 1.19 4.71 11.65
N VAL A 94 0.51 5.82 11.38
CA VAL A 94 0.22 6.84 12.39
C VAL A 94 -1.28 6.96 12.53
N LYS A 95 -1.72 7.40 13.68
CA LYS A 95 -3.17 7.55 13.94
C LYS A 95 -3.60 8.99 13.77
#